data_c4d5b054ebc271d5471bd9bfb044b93d
#
_entry.id   c4d5b054ebc271d5471bd9bfb044b93d
#
_cell.length_a   1.000
_cell.length_b   1.000
_cell.length_c   1.000
_cell.angle_alpha   90.00
_cell.angle_beta   90.00
_cell.angle_gamma   90.00
#
_symmetry.space_group_name_H-M   'P 1'
#
loop_
_entity.id
_entity.type
_entity.pdbx_description
1 polymer ?
#
loop_
_entity_poly.entity_id
_entity_poly.type
_entity_poly.pdbx_seq_one_letter_code
_entity_poly.pdbx_strand_id
1 'polypeptide(L)'
;GPFSAELVAGQDVTSVYRSPGLAPQEIAPVVDAARAIGLPVGGELDLFAKALAALAQQHGYAPKVLAITGTNGKTTVTALTGQLLVHAGWSVAVAGNIGPSLLDTLAHHLDAENLPQAWVLELSSFQLEGVQDFAPSAAVVLNITQDHLDWHGSMAAYAAAKARIFGAQGCMVLNRQDEAVMAMLPAPVKLKGGKLQPRWHTTFGSNLPQQPGDFGLEE
;
A
#
# COMPACT_ATOMS: atom_id res chain seq x y z
N GLY A 1 -28.98 -6.41 5.60
CA GLY A 1 -28.97 -7.41 6.67
C GLY A 1 -27.63 -7.43 7.39
N PRO A 2 -27.49 -8.14 8.52
CA PRO A 2 -26.23 -8.26 9.23
C PRO A 2 -25.20 -9.03 8.40
N PHE A 3 -23.92 -8.78 8.64
CA PHE A 3 -22.83 -9.57 8.08
C PHE A 3 -22.80 -10.93 8.80
N SER A 4 -23.26 -11.99 8.13
CA SER A 4 -23.30 -13.36 8.69
C SER A 4 -22.59 -14.35 7.78
N ALA A 5 -22.20 -15.50 8.34
CA ALA A 5 -21.58 -16.59 7.60
C ALA A 5 -22.43 -17.12 6.43
N GLU A 6 -23.76 -16.95 6.51
CA GLU A 6 -24.72 -17.37 5.49
C GLU A 6 -24.55 -16.63 4.15
N LEU A 7 -23.88 -15.45 4.15
CA LEU A 7 -23.56 -14.74 2.93
C LEU A 7 -22.51 -15.47 2.07
N VAL A 8 -21.83 -16.44 2.66
CA VAL A 8 -20.78 -17.23 2.00
C VAL A 8 -21.13 -18.73 2.01
N ALA A 9 -21.58 -19.24 3.16
CA ALA A 9 -21.86 -20.66 3.34
C ALA A 9 -23.03 -21.10 2.46
N GLY A 10 -22.80 -22.10 1.60
CA GLY A 10 -23.83 -22.63 0.68
C GLY A 10 -24.18 -21.71 -0.49
N GLN A 11 -23.43 -20.65 -0.71
CA GLN A 11 -23.58 -19.73 -1.83
C GLN A 11 -22.49 -19.99 -2.88
N ASP A 12 -22.78 -19.65 -4.13
CA ASP A 12 -21.81 -19.73 -5.24
C ASP A 12 -20.90 -18.47 -5.25
N VAL A 13 -20.11 -18.32 -4.16
CA VAL A 13 -19.19 -17.20 -3.95
C VAL A 13 -17.77 -17.66 -4.21
N THR A 14 -17.01 -16.94 -5.04
CA THR A 14 -15.64 -17.26 -5.40
C THR A 14 -14.60 -16.40 -4.67
N SER A 15 -15.01 -15.26 -4.10
CA SER A 15 -14.14 -14.34 -3.35
C SER A 15 -14.95 -13.33 -2.56
N VAL A 16 -14.36 -12.76 -1.53
CA VAL A 16 -14.95 -11.71 -0.69
C VAL A 16 -14.08 -10.47 -0.72
N TYR A 17 -14.66 -9.33 -1.09
CA TYR A 17 -13.98 -8.04 -1.04
C TYR A 17 -14.75 -7.08 -0.14
N ARG A 18 -13.99 -6.37 0.71
CA ARG A 18 -14.55 -5.43 1.68
C ARG A 18 -14.27 -3.97 1.32
N SER A 19 -15.19 -3.10 1.68
CA SER A 19 -14.91 -1.67 1.72
C SER A 19 -13.94 -1.36 2.88
N PRO A 20 -12.97 -0.45 2.70
CA PRO A 20 -12.00 -0.10 3.73
C PRO A 20 -12.64 0.52 4.98
N GLY A 21 -13.83 1.13 4.88
CA GLY A 21 -14.54 1.71 6.01
C GLY A 21 -15.20 0.69 6.96
N LEU A 22 -15.30 -0.58 6.58
CA LEU A 22 -15.88 -1.62 7.42
C LEU A 22 -14.85 -2.14 8.43
N ALA A 23 -15.15 -2.00 9.73
CA ALA A 23 -14.27 -2.50 10.78
C ALA A 23 -14.14 -4.03 10.71
N PRO A 24 -12.95 -4.59 10.98
CA PRO A 24 -12.72 -6.04 10.90
C PRO A 24 -13.69 -6.85 11.76
N GLN A 25 -14.08 -6.34 12.92
CA GLN A 25 -15.00 -6.99 13.84
C GLN A 25 -16.42 -7.10 13.27
N GLU A 26 -16.86 -6.10 12.49
CA GLU A 26 -18.20 -6.09 11.89
C GLU A 26 -18.36 -7.16 10.82
N ILE A 27 -17.29 -7.42 10.06
CA ILE A 27 -17.30 -8.34 8.93
C ILE A 27 -16.68 -9.71 9.27
N ALA A 28 -16.19 -9.90 10.50
CA ALA A 28 -15.52 -11.13 10.92
C ALA A 28 -16.31 -12.40 10.56
N PRO A 29 -17.66 -12.50 10.78
CA PRO A 29 -18.39 -13.69 10.45
C PRO A 29 -18.32 -14.09 8.96
N VAL A 30 -18.33 -13.10 8.07
CA VAL A 30 -18.23 -13.33 6.61
C VAL A 30 -16.79 -13.71 6.22
N VAL A 31 -15.82 -12.98 6.75
CA VAL A 31 -14.38 -13.19 6.47
C VAL A 31 -13.92 -14.57 6.96
N ASP A 32 -14.33 -14.95 8.17
CA ASP A 32 -13.96 -16.24 8.77
C ASP A 32 -14.60 -17.39 8.01
N ALA A 33 -15.87 -17.27 7.62
CA ALA A 33 -16.56 -18.26 6.79
C ALA A 33 -15.86 -18.42 5.41
N ALA A 34 -15.48 -17.31 4.77
CA ALA A 34 -14.78 -17.34 3.50
C ALA A 34 -13.41 -18.03 3.63
N ARG A 35 -12.62 -17.67 4.65
CA ARG A 35 -11.32 -18.28 4.92
C ARG A 35 -11.41 -19.75 5.26
N ALA A 36 -12.44 -20.17 6.02
CA ALA A 36 -12.65 -21.57 6.39
C ALA A 36 -12.83 -22.49 5.19
N ILE A 37 -13.35 -21.98 4.07
CA ILE A 37 -13.52 -22.73 2.81
C ILE A 37 -12.50 -22.35 1.73
N GLY A 38 -11.43 -21.61 2.12
CA GLY A 38 -10.31 -21.27 1.24
C GLY A 38 -10.59 -20.16 0.21
N LEU A 39 -11.64 -19.36 0.39
CA LEU A 39 -11.91 -18.25 -0.53
C LEU A 39 -10.94 -17.08 -0.30
N PRO A 40 -10.51 -16.42 -1.37
CA PRO A 40 -9.76 -15.17 -1.28
C PRO A 40 -10.57 -14.07 -0.58
N VAL A 41 -9.91 -13.36 0.33
CA VAL A 41 -10.48 -12.19 1.00
C VAL A 41 -9.53 -11.02 0.79
N GLY A 42 -10.05 -9.88 0.36
CA GLY A 42 -9.24 -8.69 0.09
C GLY A 42 -10.04 -7.38 0.13
N GLY A 43 -9.43 -6.33 -0.37
CA GLY A 43 -10.03 -5.02 -0.57
C GLY A 43 -9.80 -4.49 -1.98
N GLU A 44 -10.12 -3.21 -2.18
CA GLU A 44 -9.91 -2.54 -3.47
C GLU A 44 -8.44 -2.59 -3.93
N LEU A 45 -7.50 -2.41 -3.00
CA LEU A 45 -6.06 -2.44 -3.31
C LEU A 45 -5.61 -3.82 -3.84
N ASP A 46 -6.16 -4.91 -3.31
CA ASP A 46 -5.88 -6.27 -3.81
C ASP A 46 -6.44 -6.46 -5.23
N LEU A 47 -7.65 -5.94 -5.51
CA LEU A 47 -8.23 -5.97 -6.86
C LEU A 47 -7.40 -5.15 -7.84
N PHE A 48 -6.98 -3.95 -7.45
CA PHE A 48 -6.10 -3.11 -8.25
C PHE A 48 -4.76 -3.80 -8.55
N ALA A 49 -4.12 -4.39 -7.54
CA ALA A 49 -2.87 -5.12 -7.73
C ALA A 49 -3.03 -6.32 -8.69
N LYS A 50 -4.13 -7.08 -8.55
CA LYS A 50 -4.46 -8.18 -9.47
C LYS A 50 -4.71 -7.69 -10.90
N ALA A 51 -5.41 -6.56 -11.07
CA ALA A 51 -5.65 -5.97 -12.39
C ALA A 51 -4.34 -5.53 -13.06
N LEU A 52 -3.43 -4.88 -12.32
CA LEU A 52 -2.11 -4.53 -12.85
C LEU A 52 -1.29 -5.77 -13.23
N ALA A 53 -1.34 -6.83 -12.42
CA ALA A 53 -0.66 -8.10 -12.73
C ALA A 53 -1.23 -8.75 -14.01
N ALA A 54 -2.55 -8.74 -14.18
CA ALA A 54 -3.19 -9.25 -15.39
C ALA A 54 -2.80 -8.43 -16.64
N LEU A 55 -2.79 -7.10 -16.53
CA LEU A 55 -2.36 -6.21 -17.62
C LEU A 55 -0.87 -6.42 -17.98
N ALA A 56 -0.03 -6.68 -16.97
CA ALA A 56 1.37 -7.01 -17.21
C ALA A 56 1.52 -8.32 -18.01
N GLN A 57 0.76 -9.35 -17.68
CA GLN A 57 0.79 -10.64 -18.37
C GLN A 57 0.21 -10.58 -19.78
N GLN A 58 -0.89 -9.85 -19.98
CA GLN A 58 -1.62 -9.81 -21.23
C GLN A 58 -1.08 -8.79 -22.23
N HIS A 59 -0.60 -7.66 -21.75
CA HIS A 59 -0.23 -6.49 -22.55
C HIS A 59 1.18 -5.97 -22.31
N GLY A 60 1.97 -6.60 -21.40
CA GLY A 60 3.29 -6.12 -21.03
C GLY A 60 3.30 -4.79 -20.26
N TYR A 61 2.15 -4.38 -19.70
CA TYR A 61 2.02 -3.13 -18.99
C TYR A 61 2.67 -3.23 -17.61
N ALA A 62 3.79 -2.53 -17.40
CA ALA A 62 4.57 -2.55 -16.16
C ALA A 62 4.84 -1.12 -15.65
N PRO A 63 3.83 -0.43 -15.12
CA PRO A 63 3.97 0.92 -14.61
C PRO A 63 4.82 0.99 -13.36
N LYS A 64 5.35 2.18 -13.05
CA LYS A 64 5.88 2.45 -11.70
C LYS A 64 4.74 2.74 -10.75
N VAL A 65 4.72 2.06 -9.62
CA VAL A 65 3.73 2.29 -8.56
C VAL A 65 4.45 2.89 -7.37
N LEU A 66 4.11 4.13 -7.04
CA LEU A 66 4.63 4.88 -5.88
C LEU A 66 3.52 5.00 -4.85
N ALA A 67 3.71 4.44 -3.67
CA ALA A 67 2.70 4.38 -2.64
C ALA A 67 3.06 5.24 -1.41
N ILE A 68 2.12 6.03 -0.95
CA ILE A 68 2.33 7.00 0.13
C ILE A 68 1.31 6.74 1.25
N THR A 69 1.81 6.56 2.48
CA THR A 69 1.00 6.53 3.69
C THR A 69 1.69 7.29 4.83
N GLY A 70 1.02 7.41 5.93
CA GLY A 70 1.46 8.09 7.15
C GLY A 70 0.25 8.50 7.97
N THR A 71 0.45 9.00 9.17
CA THR A 71 -0.65 9.64 9.90
C THR A 71 -0.96 10.98 9.25
N ASN A 72 0.04 11.82 9.01
CA ASN A 72 -0.10 13.17 8.48
C ASN A 72 0.72 13.36 7.20
N GLY A 73 0.32 14.34 6.37
CA GLY A 73 1.07 14.78 5.18
C GLY A 73 0.86 13.96 3.92
N LYS A 74 0.10 12.88 3.96
CA LYS A 74 -0.15 11.98 2.81
C LYS A 74 -0.56 12.75 1.55
N THR A 75 -1.63 13.51 1.64
CA THR A 75 -2.21 14.27 0.51
C THR A 75 -1.21 15.22 -0.14
N THR A 76 -0.50 15.98 0.68
CA THR A 76 0.52 16.92 0.19
C THR A 76 1.64 16.20 -0.55
N VAL A 77 2.18 15.14 0.04
CA VAL A 77 3.27 14.37 -0.57
C VAL A 77 2.80 13.66 -1.83
N THR A 78 1.59 13.10 -1.84
CA THR A 78 0.99 12.46 -3.01
C THR A 78 0.85 13.44 -4.17
N ALA A 79 0.27 14.62 -3.91
CA ALA A 79 0.08 15.67 -4.91
C ALA A 79 1.43 16.17 -5.48
N LEU A 80 2.41 16.45 -4.60
CA LEU A 80 3.74 16.89 -5.02
C LEU A 80 4.47 15.82 -5.83
N THR A 81 4.39 14.56 -5.44
CA THR A 81 5.00 13.44 -6.17
C THR A 81 4.40 13.33 -7.57
N GLY A 82 3.08 13.43 -7.70
CA GLY A 82 2.41 13.45 -9.00
C GLY A 82 2.88 14.61 -9.89
N GLN A 83 2.93 15.82 -9.33
CA GLN A 83 3.40 17.00 -10.06
C GLN A 83 4.87 16.89 -10.51
N LEU A 84 5.76 16.38 -9.65
CA LEU A 84 7.16 16.20 -9.98
C LEU A 84 7.35 15.20 -11.13
N LEU A 85 6.61 14.11 -11.15
CA LEU A 85 6.65 13.13 -12.24
C LEU A 85 6.11 13.73 -13.55
N VAL A 86 5.02 14.49 -13.51
CA VAL A 86 4.50 15.20 -14.68
C VAL A 86 5.55 16.20 -15.22
N HIS A 87 6.20 16.96 -14.35
CA HIS A 87 7.29 17.86 -14.72
C HIS A 87 8.50 17.12 -15.34
N ALA A 88 8.74 15.90 -14.90
CA ALA A 88 9.76 15.02 -15.48
C ALA A 88 9.32 14.35 -16.81
N GLY A 89 8.15 14.69 -17.34
CA GLY A 89 7.65 14.20 -18.62
C GLY A 89 6.94 12.84 -18.56
N TRP A 90 6.55 12.36 -17.37
CA TRP A 90 5.82 11.11 -17.22
C TRP A 90 4.30 11.32 -17.35
N SER A 91 3.60 10.34 -17.93
CA SER A 91 2.15 10.23 -17.77
C SER A 91 1.85 9.61 -16.41
N VAL A 92 1.00 10.27 -15.62
CA VAL A 92 0.79 9.95 -14.20
C VAL A 92 -0.70 9.87 -13.89
N ALA A 93 -1.10 8.85 -13.15
CA ALA A 93 -2.38 8.80 -12.46
C ALA A 93 -2.17 8.91 -10.95
N VAL A 94 -2.98 9.73 -10.30
CA VAL A 94 -3.02 9.89 -8.85
C VAL A 94 -4.37 9.37 -8.37
N ALA A 95 -4.37 8.44 -7.41
CA ALA A 95 -5.58 7.79 -6.93
C ALA A 95 -5.47 7.31 -5.48
N GLY A 96 -6.57 6.90 -4.89
CA GLY A 96 -6.61 6.20 -3.61
C GLY A 96 -7.51 6.87 -2.57
N ASN A 97 -7.00 7.01 -1.36
CA ASN A 97 -7.77 7.44 -0.18
C ASN A 97 -8.54 8.76 -0.35
N ILE A 98 -8.04 9.69 -1.13
CA ILE A 98 -8.66 10.99 -1.42
C ILE A 98 -9.27 11.06 -2.81
N GLY A 99 -9.80 9.98 -3.31
CA GLY A 99 -10.45 9.97 -4.63
C GLY A 99 -9.68 10.68 -5.78
N PRO A 100 -9.92 10.26 -6.99
CA PRO A 100 -10.78 9.12 -7.33
C PRO A 100 -10.25 7.79 -6.78
N SER A 101 -11.13 6.77 -6.72
CA SER A 101 -10.76 5.44 -6.26
C SER A 101 -9.74 4.77 -7.19
N LEU A 102 -9.08 3.74 -6.72
CA LEU A 102 -8.07 3.02 -7.51
C LEU A 102 -8.69 2.38 -8.76
N LEU A 103 -9.81 1.69 -8.58
CA LEU A 103 -10.46 0.94 -9.66
C LEU A 103 -11.18 1.86 -10.64
N ASP A 104 -11.84 2.93 -10.19
CA ASP A 104 -12.48 3.90 -11.09
C ASP A 104 -11.43 4.61 -11.95
N THR A 105 -10.29 4.97 -11.35
CA THR A 105 -9.19 5.58 -12.09
C THR A 105 -8.62 4.62 -13.13
N LEU A 106 -8.42 3.35 -12.75
CA LEU A 106 -7.93 2.35 -13.69
C LEU A 106 -8.92 2.10 -14.84
N ALA A 107 -10.21 1.97 -14.53
CA ALA A 107 -11.25 1.81 -15.55
C ALA A 107 -11.28 2.98 -16.53
N HIS A 108 -11.20 4.22 -16.02
CA HIS A 108 -11.14 5.42 -16.87
C HIS A 108 -9.94 5.39 -17.84
N HIS A 109 -8.75 5.00 -17.35
CA HIS A 109 -7.56 4.92 -18.21
C HIS A 109 -7.64 3.77 -19.23
N LEU A 110 -8.30 2.66 -18.88
CA LEU A 110 -8.57 1.55 -19.81
C LEU A 110 -9.53 1.98 -20.93
N ASP A 111 -10.63 2.62 -20.57
CA ASP A 111 -11.65 3.10 -21.51
C ASP A 111 -11.08 4.18 -22.47
N ALA A 112 -10.17 5.00 -21.95
CA ALA A 112 -9.49 6.04 -22.73
C ALA A 112 -8.25 5.52 -23.52
N GLU A 113 -7.90 4.24 -23.40
CA GLU A 113 -6.71 3.62 -24.02
C GLU A 113 -5.39 4.37 -23.73
N ASN A 114 -5.27 4.98 -22.53
CA ASN A 114 -4.14 5.82 -22.17
C ASN A 114 -3.54 5.48 -20.80
N LEU A 115 -3.21 4.22 -20.58
CA LEU A 115 -2.62 3.75 -19.33
C LEU A 115 -1.37 4.56 -18.94
N PRO A 116 -1.26 5.04 -17.68
CA PRO A 116 -0.17 5.90 -17.25
C PRO A 116 1.13 5.13 -17.05
N GLN A 117 2.26 5.82 -17.20
CA GLN A 117 3.59 5.27 -16.91
C GLN A 117 3.85 5.12 -15.40
N ALA A 118 3.19 5.96 -14.60
CA ALA A 118 3.31 5.93 -13.15
C ALA A 118 1.97 6.10 -12.45
N TRP A 119 1.78 5.35 -11.37
CA TRP A 119 0.70 5.49 -10.40
C TRP A 119 1.26 6.06 -9.12
N VAL A 120 0.65 7.12 -8.61
CA VAL A 120 0.95 7.71 -7.30
C VAL A 120 -0.27 7.49 -6.40
N LEU A 121 -0.12 6.63 -5.41
CA LEU A 121 -1.23 6.15 -4.60
C LEU A 121 -1.17 6.72 -3.19
N GLU A 122 -2.23 7.42 -2.75
CA GLU A 122 -2.43 7.70 -1.35
C GLU A 122 -3.19 6.56 -0.70
N LEU A 123 -2.61 5.94 0.33
CA LEU A 123 -3.20 4.77 0.99
C LEU A 123 -3.40 5.01 2.48
N SER A 124 -4.62 4.76 2.96
CA SER A 124 -4.96 4.76 4.38
C SER A 124 -4.57 3.43 5.05
N SER A 125 -4.50 3.43 6.39
CA SER A 125 -4.31 2.19 7.15
C SER A 125 -5.47 1.20 6.94
N PHE A 126 -6.67 1.68 6.69
CA PHE A 126 -7.86 0.86 6.42
C PHE A 126 -7.76 0.10 5.10
N GLN A 127 -7.26 0.76 4.03
CA GLN A 127 -7.02 0.13 2.73
C GLN A 127 -5.86 -0.87 2.79
N LEU A 128 -4.85 -0.61 3.63
CA LEU A 128 -3.69 -1.47 3.82
C LEU A 128 -3.96 -2.65 4.74
N GLU A 129 -5.03 -2.61 5.56
CA GLU A 129 -5.34 -3.70 6.46
C GLU A 129 -5.75 -4.95 5.69
N GLY A 130 -5.00 -6.05 5.90
CA GLY A 130 -5.26 -7.34 5.26
C GLY A 130 -4.80 -7.46 3.81
N VAL A 131 -4.19 -6.42 3.20
CA VAL A 131 -3.62 -6.52 1.86
C VAL A 131 -2.48 -7.54 1.82
N GLN A 132 -2.40 -8.35 0.75
CA GLN A 132 -1.42 -9.44 0.65
C GLN A 132 -0.45 -9.29 -0.52
N ASP A 133 -0.94 -9.05 -1.72
CA ASP A 133 -0.15 -9.12 -2.96
C ASP A 133 0.23 -7.76 -3.54
N PHE A 134 0.21 -6.72 -2.72
CA PHE A 134 0.61 -5.38 -3.16
C PHE A 134 2.13 -5.26 -3.25
N ALA A 135 2.63 -4.95 -4.43
CA ALA A 135 4.07 -4.84 -4.72
C ALA A 135 4.39 -3.51 -5.42
N PRO A 136 4.53 -2.40 -4.69
CA PRO A 136 4.90 -1.11 -5.27
C PRO A 136 6.35 -1.09 -5.74
N SER A 137 6.70 -0.18 -6.68
CA SER A 137 8.09 0.09 -7.07
C SER A 137 8.84 0.78 -5.93
N ALA A 138 8.18 1.71 -5.25
CA ALA A 138 8.65 2.34 -4.01
C ALA A 138 7.45 2.73 -3.15
N ALA A 139 7.66 2.74 -1.83
CA ALA A 139 6.64 3.17 -0.89
C ALA A 139 7.25 3.96 0.27
N VAL A 140 6.46 4.89 0.83
CA VAL A 140 6.85 5.71 1.98
C VAL A 140 5.82 5.61 3.10
N VAL A 141 6.31 5.49 4.32
CA VAL A 141 5.57 5.83 5.53
C VAL A 141 6.15 7.12 6.08
N LEU A 142 5.36 8.20 6.01
CA LEU A 142 5.84 9.54 6.35
C LEU A 142 6.08 9.72 7.85
N ASN A 143 5.15 9.22 8.65
CA ASN A 143 5.17 9.30 10.11
C ASN A 143 4.11 8.40 10.71
N ILE A 144 4.29 8.05 11.99
CA ILE A 144 3.35 7.28 12.79
C ILE A 144 3.09 8.01 14.10
N THR A 145 1.93 8.62 14.25
CA THR A 145 1.43 9.19 15.48
C THR A 145 0.08 8.59 15.84
N GLN A 146 -0.39 8.80 17.06
CA GLN A 146 -1.64 8.21 17.52
C GLN A 146 -2.83 8.65 16.66
N ASP A 147 -3.50 7.67 16.05
CA ASP A 147 -4.71 7.85 15.25
C ASP A 147 -5.45 6.52 15.09
N HIS A 148 -6.77 6.56 14.88
CA HIS A 148 -7.60 5.40 14.55
C HIS A 148 -7.44 4.17 15.50
N LEU A 149 -7.17 4.41 16.81
CA LEU A 149 -7.01 3.32 17.78
C LEU A 149 -8.34 2.60 18.09
N ASP A 150 -9.45 3.29 17.95
CA ASP A 150 -10.81 2.73 18.02
C ASP A 150 -11.03 1.63 16.97
N TRP A 151 -10.41 1.76 15.82
CA TRP A 151 -10.50 0.78 14.73
C TRP A 151 -9.40 -0.29 14.78
N HIS A 152 -8.13 0.10 15.00
CA HIS A 152 -6.98 -0.81 15.01
C HIS A 152 -6.73 -1.49 16.37
N GLY A 153 -7.28 -0.96 17.45
CA GLY A 153 -7.12 -1.48 18.81
C GLY A 153 -5.78 -1.13 19.48
N SER A 154 -4.71 -0.91 18.73
CA SER A 154 -3.40 -0.53 19.28
C SER A 154 -2.52 0.20 18.26
N MET A 155 -1.53 0.96 18.78
CA MET A 155 -0.49 1.58 17.96
C MET A 155 0.32 0.54 17.17
N ALA A 156 0.60 -0.61 17.75
CA ALA A 156 1.32 -1.68 17.08
C ALA A 156 0.54 -2.23 15.88
N ALA A 157 -0.77 -2.46 16.02
CA ALA A 157 -1.62 -2.91 14.93
C ALA A 157 -1.76 -1.83 13.83
N TYR A 158 -1.90 -0.56 14.22
CA TYR A 158 -1.93 0.57 13.29
C TYR A 158 -0.64 0.68 12.48
N ALA A 159 0.52 0.63 13.12
CA ALA A 159 1.82 0.63 12.45
C ALA A 159 2.00 -0.60 11.55
N ALA A 160 1.61 -1.79 12.01
CA ALA A 160 1.66 -3.02 11.22
C ALA A 160 0.77 -2.97 9.97
N ALA A 161 -0.42 -2.37 10.07
CA ALA A 161 -1.28 -2.14 8.92
C ALA A 161 -0.59 -1.25 7.87
N LYS A 162 0.01 -0.12 8.29
CA LYS A 162 0.74 0.77 7.38
C LYS A 162 2.00 0.14 6.79
N ALA A 163 2.71 -0.68 7.54
CA ALA A 163 3.93 -1.33 7.06
C ALA A 163 3.69 -2.26 5.85
N ARG A 164 2.46 -2.75 5.63
CA ARG A 164 2.09 -3.55 4.45
C ARG A 164 2.25 -2.79 3.14
N ILE A 165 2.31 -1.45 3.18
CA ILE A 165 2.53 -0.62 1.98
C ILE A 165 3.85 -0.96 1.27
N PHE A 166 4.85 -1.44 1.99
CA PHE A 166 6.17 -1.72 1.43
C PHE A 166 6.22 -2.96 0.53
N GLY A 167 5.24 -3.85 0.64
CA GLY A 167 5.28 -5.11 -0.09
C GLY A 167 6.58 -5.89 0.12
N ALA A 168 6.87 -6.85 -0.76
CA ALA A 168 8.02 -7.71 -0.61
C ALA A 168 9.32 -7.17 -1.23
N GLN A 169 9.29 -6.35 -2.26
CA GLN A 169 10.47 -6.05 -3.10
C GLN A 169 10.76 -4.57 -3.35
N GLY A 170 9.75 -3.68 -3.40
CA GLY A 170 9.91 -2.25 -3.72
C GLY A 170 10.86 -1.50 -2.77
N CYS A 171 11.37 -0.36 -3.16
CA CYS A 171 12.19 0.48 -2.31
C CYS A 171 11.39 1.00 -1.12
N MET A 172 11.87 0.78 0.09
CA MET A 172 11.31 1.39 1.31
C MET A 172 11.89 2.78 1.48
N VAL A 173 11.04 3.81 1.55
CA VAL A 173 11.45 5.18 1.88
C VAL A 173 11.01 5.47 3.32
N LEU A 174 11.97 5.66 4.21
CA LEU A 174 11.74 5.68 5.66
C LEU A 174 12.08 7.05 6.25
N ASN A 175 11.22 7.57 7.11
CA ASN A 175 11.54 8.72 7.93
C ASN A 175 12.48 8.30 9.08
N ARG A 176 13.78 8.66 8.99
CA ARG A 176 14.77 8.26 10.01
C ARG A 176 14.61 8.96 11.36
N GLN A 177 13.77 9.99 11.44
CA GLN A 177 13.46 10.71 12.68
C GLN A 177 12.21 10.16 13.39
N ASP A 178 11.55 9.16 12.81
CA ASP A 178 10.39 8.48 13.39
C ASP A 178 10.75 7.03 13.74
N GLU A 179 10.88 6.76 15.03
CA GLU A 179 11.30 5.43 15.53
C GLU A 179 10.32 4.32 15.11
N ALA A 180 9.02 4.62 15.07
CA ALA A 180 8.00 3.64 14.68
C ALA A 180 8.11 3.31 13.17
N VAL A 181 8.47 4.29 12.34
CA VAL A 181 8.75 4.06 10.91
C VAL A 181 10.04 3.27 10.73
N MET A 182 11.12 3.63 11.42
CA MET A 182 12.39 2.91 11.34
C MET A 182 12.28 1.45 11.83
N ALA A 183 11.43 1.18 12.81
CA ALA A 183 11.16 -0.18 13.28
C ALA A 183 10.48 -1.08 12.23
N MET A 184 9.95 -0.51 11.13
CA MET A 184 9.38 -1.29 10.02
C MET A 184 10.44 -1.90 9.10
N LEU A 185 11.71 -1.46 9.19
CA LEU A 185 12.81 -2.02 8.39
C LEU A 185 13.13 -3.43 8.90
N PRO A 186 12.95 -4.49 8.07
CA PRO A 186 13.23 -5.84 8.51
C PRO A 186 14.74 -6.08 8.67
N ALA A 187 15.07 -7.02 9.55
CA ALA A 187 16.45 -7.48 9.67
C ALA A 187 16.98 -8.02 8.32
N PRO A 188 18.28 -7.83 8.03
CA PRO A 188 18.90 -8.37 6.82
C PRO A 188 18.72 -9.88 6.71
N VAL A 189 18.41 -10.37 5.51
CA VAL A 189 18.25 -11.80 5.24
C VAL A 189 19.62 -12.44 5.02
N LYS A 190 19.87 -13.57 5.68
CA LYS A 190 21.09 -14.34 5.49
C LYS A 190 21.00 -15.20 4.22
N LEU A 191 21.81 -14.92 3.24
CA LEU A 191 21.90 -15.69 2.00
C LEU A 191 22.76 -16.96 2.17
N LYS A 192 22.67 -17.88 1.18
CA LYS A 192 23.59 -19.01 1.07
C LYS A 192 25.03 -18.48 1.01
N GLY A 193 25.93 -18.99 1.88
CA GLY A 193 27.29 -18.48 2.03
C GLY A 193 27.48 -17.44 3.13
N GLY A 194 26.44 -17.14 3.93
CA GLY A 194 26.54 -16.30 5.13
C GLY A 194 26.50 -14.79 4.88
N LYS A 195 26.43 -14.33 3.63
CA LYS A 195 26.30 -12.91 3.29
C LYS A 195 24.93 -12.39 3.75
N LEU A 196 24.92 -11.25 4.42
CA LEU A 196 23.70 -10.54 4.81
C LEU A 196 23.26 -9.63 3.66
N GLN A 197 21.97 -9.74 3.28
CA GLN A 197 21.35 -8.87 2.30
C GLN A 197 20.31 -7.99 3.02
N PRO A 198 20.54 -6.67 3.13
CA PRO A 198 19.55 -5.76 3.66
C PRO A 198 18.38 -5.59 2.69
N ARG A 199 17.22 -5.25 3.22
CA ARG A 199 16.10 -4.81 2.41
C ARG A 199 16.46 -3.51 1.69
N TRP A 200 16.15 -3.40 0.41
CA TRP A 200 16.37 -2.16 -0.34
C TRP A 200 15.58 -1.01 0.27
N HIS A 201 16.27 -0.01 0.74
CA HIS A 201 15.67 1.16 1.38
C HIS A 201 16.54 2.40 1.21
N THR A 202 15.94 3.55 1.44
CA THR A 202 16.56 4.85 1.62
C THR A 202 15.85 5.58 2.75
N THR A 203 16.50 6.54 3.38
CA THR A 203 15.90 7.34 4.43
C THR A 203 15.81 8.81 4.08
N PHE A 204 14.90 9.52 4.74
CA PHE A 204 14.84 10.98 4.69
C PHE A 204 14.70 11.55 6.11
N GLY A 205 15.11 12.81 6.27
CA GLY A 205 14.99 13.55 7.53
C GLY A 205 15.41 14.99 7.35
N SER A 206 15.19 15.82 8.37
CA SER A 206 15.61 17.23 8.41
C SER A 206 17.07 17.42 8.87
N ASN A 207 17.75 16.35 9.22
CA ASN A 207 19.18 16.32 9.56
C ASN A 207 20.00 15.82 8.37
N LEU A 208 21.33 15.91 8.45
CA LEU A 208 22.26 15.43 7.42
C LEU A 208 22.00 13.96 7.03
N PRO A 209 22.16 13.60 5.75
CA PRO A 209 22.14 12.22 5.30
C PRO A 209 23.16 11.37 6.10
N GLN A 210 22.77 10.15 6.46
CA GLN A 210 23.63 9.25 7.24
C GLN A 210 24.38 8.24 6.38
N GLN A 211 23.83 7.93 5.20
CA GLN A 211 24.42 6.98 4.25
C GLN A 211 24.27 7.49 2.82
N PRO A 212 25.10 7.02 1.87
CA PRO A 212 24.91 7.32 0.45
C PRO A 212 23.51 6.90 -0.03
N GLY A 213 22.80 7.82 -0.66
CA GLY A 213 21.42 7.63 -1.14
C GLY A 213 20.35 8.08 -0.16
N ASP A 214 20.69 8.46 1.06
CA ASP A 214 19.77 9.13 1.98
C ASP A 214 19.54 10.59 1.60
N PHE A 215 18.38 11.12 1.99
CA PHE A 215 17.99 12.51 1.78
C PHE A 215 17.95 13.27 3.11
N GLY A 216 18.44 14.50 3.10
CA GLY A 216 18.49 15.36 4.28
C GLY A 216 18.70 16.82 3.91
N LEU A 217 18.72 17.68 4.94
CA LEU A 217 19.03 19.09 4.77
C LEU A 217 20.49 19.35 5.19
N GLU A 218 21.21 20.15 4.39
CA GLU A 218 22.48 20.79 4.76
C GLU A 218 22.16 22.24 5.12
N GLU A 219 22.74 22.73 6.23
CA GLU A 219 22.65 24.15 6.64
C GLU A 219 23.54 25.04 5.76
#